data_ca2d969c8ad84e15ef12d20e06b4c4f1
#
_entry.id   ca2d969c8ad84e15ef12d20e06b4c4f1
#
_cell.length_a   1.000
_cell.length_b   1.000
_cell.length_c   1.000
_cell.angle_alpha   90.00
_cell.angle_beta   90.00
_cell.angle_gamma   90.00
#
_symmetry.space_group_name_H-M   'P 1'
#
loop_
_entity.id
_entity.type
_entity.pdbx_description
1 polymer ?
#
loop_
_entity_poly.entity_id
_entity_poly.type
_entity_poly.pdbx_seq_one_letter_code
_entity_poly.pdbx_strand_id
1 'polypeptide(L)'
;DYGVLSRALLAGASGQLRNKATTAGNLLQRTRCPYFYDTAQACNKRAPGSGCSALDGVSRSLAVIGSSEACIATHPGDMAVAMRVLDATVETVDAKGTERKIPIADFHRLPGDRPEVDTTLKPGELITAVTLPKPVAGTHIYRKVRDRASYAYALVSVAAILGKDGSGHVAFGGVAHKPWRVEAAEADLPRGAKAVTDKVFAGAKPTEDSAYKLKLAERTLAAALNQARA
;
A
#
# COMPACT_ATOMS: atom_id res chain seq x y z
N ASP A 1 19.89 4.22 7.74
CA ASP A 1 19.12 3.54 8.79
C ASP A 1 17.76 3.03 8.31
N TYR A 2 17.07 3.78 7.42
CA TYR A 2 15.74 3.41 6.90
C TYR A 2 15.78 3.12 5.39
N GLY A 3 16.64 2.20 4.96
CA GLY A 3 16.88 1.91 3.55
C GLY A 3 15.64 1.52 2.75
N VAL A 4 14.66 0.82 3.36
CA VAL A 4 13.40 0.46 2.72
C VAL A 4 12.56 1.70 2.37
N LEU A 5 12.54 2.71 3.26
CA LEU A 5 11.82 3.96 3.05
C LEU A 5 12.48 4.81 1.94
N SER A 6 13.80 4.96 2.00
CA SER A 6 14.56 5.67 0.97
C SER A 6 14.34 5.08 -0.43
N ARG A 7 14.43 3.75 -0.55
CA ARG A 7 14.17 3.05 -1.82
C ARG A 7 12.74 3.21 -2.31
N ALA A 8 11.76 3.14 -1.41
CA ALA A 8 10.35 3.35 -1.75
C ALA A 8 10.10 4.79 -2.25
N LEU A 9 10.67 5.79 -1.59
CA LEU A 9 10.57 7.18 -2.02
C LEU A 9 11.16 7.38 -3.42
N LEU A 10 12.34 6.82 -3.68
CA LEU A 10 13.00 6.92 -5.00
C LEU A 10 12.30 6.13 -6.10
N ALA A 11 11.54 5.08 -5.75
CA ALA A 11 10.74 4.31 -6.69
C ALA A 11 9.47 5.04 -7.15
N GLY A 12 9.03 6.06 -6.40
CA GLY A 12 7.83 6.85 -6.70
C GLY A 12 8.11 8.08 -7.52
N ALA A 13 7.08 8.53 -8.27
CA ALA A 13 7.03 9.80 -8.98
C ALA A 13 8.24 10.08 -9.91
N SER A 14 8.56 11.33 -10.16
CA SER A 14 9.78 11.84 -10.80
C SER A 14 10.59 12.68 -9.80
N GLY A 15 11.82 13.03 -10.14
CA GLY A 15 12.65 13.94 -9.32
C GLY A 15 11.95 15.28 -9.06
N GLN A 16 11.33 15.85 -10.09
CA GLN A 16 10.60 17.12 -10.01
C GLN A 16 9.40 17.02 -9.05
N LEU A 17 8.61 15.95 -9.15
CA LEU A 17 7.47 15.75 -8.25
C LEU A 17 7.92 15.51 -6.81
N ARG A 18 8.97 14.73 -6.58
CA ARG A 18 9.51 14.51 -5.23
C ARG A 18 10.01 15.81 -4.59
N ASN A 19 10.55 16.75 -5.37
CA ASN A 19 10.98 18.05 -4.87
C ASN A 19 9.82 18.96 -4.43
N LYS A 20 8.59 18.69 -4.90
CA LYS A 20 7.40 19.47 -4.54
C LYS A 20 6.45 18.74 -3.58
N ALA A 21 6.51 17.41 -3.56
CA ALA A 21 5.64 16.61 -2.72
C ALA A 21 5.97 16.78 -1.22
N THR A 22 4.92 16.78 -0.41
CA THR A 22 5.05 16.68 1.04
C THR A 22 4.80 15.25 1.50
N THR A 23 5.33 14.88 2.67
CA THR A 23 5.04 13.57 3.31
C THR A 23 3.53 13.41 3.54
N ALA A 24 2.86 14.42 4.07
CA ALA A 24 1.42 14.39 4.28
C ALA A 24 0.65 14.22 2.96
N GLY A 25 0.96 15.00 1.93
CA GLY A 25 0.33 14.88 0.62
C GLY A 25 0.55 13.51 -0.04
N ASN A 26 1.72 12.89 0.18
CA ASN A 26 1.96 11.53 -0.29
C ASN A 26 1.10 10.49 0.43
N LEU A 27 0.91 10.60 1.75
CA LEU A 27 0.01 9.72 2.51
C LEU A 27 -1.45 9.89 2.13
N LEU A 28 -1.86 11.10 1.75
CA LEU A 28 -3.23 11.47 1.41
C LEU A 28 -3.55 11.28 -0.08
N GLN A 29 -2.62 10.73 -0.89
CA GLN A 29 -2.92 10.52 -2.29
C GLN A 29 -4.06 9.50 -2.46
N ARG A 30 -5.00 9.84 -3.35
CA ARG A 30 -6.15 9.00 -3.65
C ARG A 30 -5.82 7.96 -4.72
N THR A 31 -6.71 7.02 -4.92
CA THR A 31 -6.57 5.95 -5.92
C THR A 31 -6.27 6.49 -7.34
N ARG A 32 -5.69 5.63 -8.18
CA ARG A 32 -5.47 5.86 -9.62
C ARG A 32 -6.40 4.99 -10.47
N CYS A 33 -7.52 4.58 -9.91
CA CYS A 33 -8.57 3.88 -10.64
C CYS A 33 -9.07 4.74 -11.81
N PRO A 34 -9.10 4.24 -13.07
CA PRO A 34 -9.53 5.02 -14.23
C PRO A 34 -10.98 5.52 -14.08
N TYR A 35 -11.85 4.72 -13.50
CA TYR A 35 -13.25 5.06 -13.26
C TYR A 35 -13.44 6.14 -12.18
N PHE A 36 -12.45 6.31 -11.29
CA PHE A 36 -12.43 7.44 -10.36
C PHE A 36 -12.07 8.75 -11.08
N TYR A 37 -11.18 8.70 -12.07
CA TYR A 37 -10.78 9.87 -12.85
C TYR A 37 -11.80 10.27 -13.92
N ASP A 38 -12.44 9.29 -14.55
CA ASP A 38 -13.47 9.55 -15.55
C ASP A 38 -14.80 9.90 -14.86
N THR A 39 -15.17 11.18 -14.94
CA THR A 39 -16.38 11.69 -14.28
C THR A 39 -17.68 11.22 -14.93
N ALA A 40 -17.63 10.65 -16.13
CA ALA A 40 -18.79 10.03 -16.79
C ALA A 40 -19.13 8.64 -16.25
N GLN A 41 -18.19 8.02 -15.53
CA GLN A 41 -18.34 6.67 -14.99
C GLN A 41 -18.94 6.66 -13.58
N ALA A 42 -19.71 5.61 -13.25
CA ALA A 42 -20.20 5.40 -11.89
C ALA A 42 -19.05 5.08 -10.93
N CYS A 43 -18.94 5.82 -9.83
CA CYS A 43 -17.88 5.65 -8.86
C CYS A 43 -18.32 6.05 -7.44
N ASN A 44 -18.59 5.07 -6.59
CA ASN A 44 -18.98 5.29 -5.18
C ASN A 44 -17.93 6.07 -4.38
N LYS A 45 -16.65 5.99 -4.76
CA LYS A 45 -15.57 6.75 -4.12
C LYS A 45 -15.66 8.26 -4.43
N ARG A 46 -16.19 8.64 -5.58
CA ARG A 46 -16.38 10.03 -5.98
C ARG A 46 -17.77 10.55 -5.64
N ALA A 47 -18.79 9.74 -5.92
CA ALA A 47 -20.20 10.04 -5.69
C ALA A 47 -20.87 8.83 -5.02
N PRO A 48 -20.98 8.82 -3.68
CA PRO A 48 -21.57 7.72 -2.93
C PRO A 48 -22.97 7.34 -3.46
N GLY A 49 -23.21 6.04 -3.63
CA GLY A 49 -24.46 5.50 -4.17
C GLY A 49 -24.55 5.44 -5.69
N SER A 50 -23.54 5.92 -6.43
CA SER A 50 -23.58 5.89 -7.90
C SER A 50 -23.19 4.52 -8.51
N GLY A 51 -22.67 3.59 -7.71
CA GLY A 51 -22.15 2.31 -8.19
C GLY A 51 -20.63 2.32 -8.44
N CYS A 52 -20.11 1.23 -9.01
CA CYS A 52 -18.69 1.06 -9.29
C CYS A 52 -18.49 0.42 -10.66
N SER A 53 -18.23 1.22 -11.70
CA SER A 53 -17.98 0.73 -13.07
C SER A 53 -16.75 -0.16 -13.20
N ALA A 54 -15.89 -0.21 -12.17
CA ALA A 54 -14.72 -1.05 -12.18
C ALA A 54 -15.03 -2.55 -11.95
N LEU A 55 -16.18 -2.87 -11.37
CA LEU A 55 -16.56 -4.27 -11.08
C LEU A 55 -16.79 -5.06 -12.38
N ASP A 56 -17.44 -4.43 -13.36
CA ASP A 56 -17.77 -5.03 -14.65
C ASP A 56 -16.85 -4.54 -15.79
N GLY A 57 -15.85 -3.70 -15.45
CA GLY A 57 -14.95 -3.08 -16.41
C GLY A 57 -13.52 -3.59 -16.30
N VAL A 58 -12.60 -2.93 -17.01
CA VAL A 58 -11.17 -3.25 -16.98
C VAL A 58 -10.60 -3.02 -15.58
N SER A 59 -10.17 -4.08 -14.93
CA SER A 59 -9.78 -4.09 -13.51
C SER A 59 -8.34 -4.55 -13.25
N ARG A 60 -7.53 -4.70 -14.29
CA ARG A 60 -6.16 -5.24 -14.25
C ARG A 60 -5.27 -4.62 -13.16
N SER A 61 -5.39 -3.32 -12.92
CA SER A 61 -4.57 -2.60 -11.92
C SER A 61 -5.21 -2.53 -10.53
N LEU A 62 -6.42 -3.08 -10.35
CA LEU A 62 -7.23 -2.87 -9.15
C LEU A 62 -6.92 -3.91 -8.06
N ALA A 63 -7.64 -3.82 -6.93
CA ALA A 63 -7.37 -4.61 -5.74
C ALA A 63 -7.68 -6.10 -5.93
N VAL A 64 -6.94 -6.94 -5.22
CA VAL A 64 -7.16 -8.38 -5.14
C VAL A 64 -7.59 -8.82 -3.73
N ILE A 65 -7.40 -7.93 -2.75
CA ILE A 65 -7.77 -8.18 -1.35
C ILE A 65 -8.23 -6.89 -0.68
N GLY A 66 -9.04 -7.01 0.39
CA GLY A 66 -9.52 -5.87 1.16
C GLY A 66 -10.45 -4.93 0.37
N SER A 67 -11.01 -5.39 -0.72
CA SER A 67 -12.05 -4.70 -1.50
C SER A 67 -13.46 -4.96 -0.93
N SER A 68 -14.47 -4.27 -1.45
CA SER A 68 -15.88 -4.49 -1.15
C SER A 68 -16.71 -4.40 -2.42
N GLU A 69 -17.99 -4.76 -2.34
CA GLU A 69 -18.97 -4.55 -3.42
C GLU A 69 -19.11 -3.07 -3.82
N ALA A 70 -18.73 -2.16 -2.93
CA ALA A 70 -18.78 -0.73 -3.21
C ALA A 70 -17.55 -0.20 -3.97
N CYS A 71 -16.37 -0.86 -3.83
CA CYS A 71 -15.14 -0.37 -4.48
C CYS A 71 -14.01 -1.41 -4.45
N ILE A 72 -13.33 -1.58 -5.59
CA ILE A 72 -12.17 -2.46 -5.78
C ILE A 72 -10.87 -1.68 -6.10
N ALA A 73 -10.81 -0.38 -5.82
CA ALA A 73 -9.62 0.43 -6.09
C ALA A 73 -8.42 0.06 -5.21
N THR A 74 -7.22 0.49 -5.59
CA THR A 74 -5.98 0.30 -4.83
C THR A 74 -5.43 1.62 -4.31
N HIS A 75 -4.68 1.57 -3.20
CA HIS A 75 -3.80 2.65 -2.75
C HIS A 75 -2.54 2.68 -3.63
N PRO A 76 -2.14 3.83 -4.19
CA PRO A 76 -1.07 3.91 -5.19
C PRO A 76 0.32 4.16 -4.59
N GLY A 77 0.43 4.49 -3.30
CA GLY A 77 1.64 5.04 -2.69
C GLY A 77 2.70 3.99 -2.39
N ASP A 78 3.94 4.24 -2.82
CA ASP A 78 5.11 3.43 -2.49
C ASP A 78 5.60 3.70 -1.06
N MET A 79 5.68 4.97 -0.66
CA MET A 79 6.14 5.42 0.67
C MET A 79 5.31 4.79 1.80
N ALA A 80 3.98 4.76 1.65
CA ALA A 80 3.08 4.20 2.65
C ALA A 80 3.32 2.71 2.90
N VAL A 81 3.74 1.94 1.87
CA VAL A 81 4.09 0.52 2.02
C VAL A 81 5.36 0.35 2.87
N ALA A 82 6.37 1.19 2.64
CA ALA A 82 7.57 1.20 3.47
C ALA A 82 7.29 1.66 4.90
N MET A 83 6.43 2.67 5.09
CA MET A 83 5.99 3.09 6.42
C MET A 83 5.23 1.98 7.15
N ARG A 84 4.43 1.17 6.43
CA ARG A 84 3.69 0.05 7.00
C ARG A 84 4.62 -1.07 7.50
N VAL A 85 5.70 -1.36 6.79
CA VAL A 85 6.69 -2.37 7.23
C VAL A 85 7.55 -1.85 8.40
N LEU A 86 7.66 -0.53 8.53
CA LEU A 86 8.39 0.13 9.62
C LEU A 86 7.53 0.41 10.85
N ASP A 87 6.21 0.14 10.81
CA ASP A 87 5.27 0.49 11.88
C ASP A 87 5.31 1.99 12.26
N ALA A 88 5.33 2.85 11.24
CA ALA A 88 5.34 4.30 11.43
C ALA A 88 4.07 4.80 12.13
N THR A 89 4.18 5.95 12.79
CA THR A 89 3.06 6.65 13.43
C THR A 89 2.82 8.00 12.76
N VAL A 90 1.60 8.26 12.33
CA VAL A 90 1.16 9.55 11.79
C VAL A 90 0.71 10.43 12.96
N GLU A 91 1.27 11.62 13.07
CA GLU A 91 0.92 12.61 14.11
C GLU A 91 0.05 13.69 13.49
N THR A 92 -1.01 14.05 14.19
CA THR A 92 -2.01 14.97 13.68
C THR A 92 -2.41 15.96 14.77
N VAL A 93 -2.95 17.12 14.35
CA VAL A 93 -3.53 18.14 15.24
C VAL A 93 -4.85 18.63 14.64
N ASP A 94 -5.86 18.84 15.47
CA ASP A 94 -7.12 19.42 15.07
C ASP A 94 -7.11 20.96 15.21
N ALA A 95 -8.20 21.62 14.77
CA ALA A 95 -8.34 23.08 14.85
C ALA A 95 -8.36 23.64 16.29
N LYS A 96 -8.51 22.78 17.29
CA LYS A 96 -8.49 23.15 18.72
C LYS A 96 -7.11 22.90 19.36
N GLY A 97 -6.13 22.44 18.57
CA GLY A 97 -4.81 22.09 19.04
C GLY A 97 -4.74 20.70 19.70
N THR A 98 -5.77 19.86 19.55
CA THR A 98 -5.75 18.49 20.10
C THR A 98 -4.89 17.60 19.23
N GLU A 99 -3.84 17.02 19.80
CA GLU A 99 -2.95 16.10 19.12
C GLU A 99 -3.47 14.66 19.13
N ARG A 100 -3.17 13.92 18.06
CA ARG A 100 -3.47 12.49 17.95
C ARG A 100 -2.34 11.75 17.26
N LYS A 101 -2.06 10.53 17.73
CA LYS A 101 -1.07 9.60 17.13
C LYS A 101 -1.81 8.42 16.55
N ILE A 102 -1.64 8.18 15.25
CA ILE A 102 -2.35 7.15 14.51
C ILE A 102 -1.31 6.17 13.95
N PRO A 103 -1.30 4.89 14.37
CA PRO A 103 -0.47 3.88 13.72
C PRO A 103 -0.76 3.85 12.22
N ILE A 104 0.27 3.71 11.39
CA ILE A 104 0.10 3.65 9.93
C ILE A 104 -0.82 2.50 9.50
N ALA A 105 -0.90 1.43 10.28
CA ALA A 105 -1.81 0.30 10.08
C ALA A 105 -3.29 0.71 10.07
N ASP A 106 -3.63 1.75 10.86
CA ASP A 106 -4.98 2.25 11.09
C ASP A 106 -5.25 3.56 10.35
N PHE A 107 -4.24 4.15 9.71
CA PHE A 107 -4.37 5.44 9.04
C PHE A 107 -5.23 5.37 7.78
N HIS A 108 -4.93 4.43 6.88
CA HIS A 108 -5.73 4.20 5.67
C HIS A 108 -6.86 3.20 5.95
N ARG A 109 -8.02 3.46 5.38
CA ARG A 109 -9.22 2.62 5.56
C ARG A 109 -9.41 1.65 4.40
N LEU A 110 -10.04 0.53 4.70
CA LEU A 110 -10.68 -0.32 3.67
C LEU A 110 -12.01 0.33 3.25
N PRO A 111 -12.48 0.08 2.01
CA PRO A 111 -13.64 0.77 1.47
C PRO A 111 -14.93 0.48 2.24
N GLY A 112 -15.16 -0.79 2.64
CA GLY A 112 -16.40 -1.19 3.27
C GLY A 112 -17.62 -0.68 2.50
N ASP A 113 -18.53 -0.03 3.21
CA ASP A 113 -19.71 0.65 2.71
C ASP A 113 -19.48 2.15 2.39
N ARG A 114 -18.29 2.69 2.78
CA ARG A 114 -17.93 4.11 2.66
C ARG A 114 -16.62 4.33 1.92
N PRO A 115 -16.55 3.99 0.63
CA PRO A 115 -15.31 4.06 -0.15
C PRO A 115 -14.83 5.50 -0.39
N GLU A 116 -15.67 6.51 -0.21
CA GLU A 116 -15.32 7.93 -0.31
C GLU A 116 -14.35 8.39 0.79
N VAL A 117 -14.29 7.66 1.92
CA VAL A 117 -13.42 7.96 3.07
C VAL A 117 -12.16 7.12 3.02
N ASP A 118 -11.05 7.73 2.60
CA ASP A 118 -9.77 7.04 2.39
C ASP A 118 -8.95 6.84 3.68
N THR A 119 -9.14 7.71 4.69
CA THR A 119 -8.32 7.72 5.91
C THR A 119 -9.17 7.86 7.16
N THR A 120 -8.54 7.70 8.33
CA THR A 120 -9.18 7.92 9.66
C THR A 120 -9.03 9.35 10.16
N LEU A 121 -8.54 10.28 9.33
CA LEU A 121 -8.53 11.70 9.66
C LEU A 121 -9.93 12.23 9.87
N LYS A 122 -10.08 13.09 10.86
CA LYS A 122 -11.31 13.85 11.12
C LYS A 122 -11.34 15.12 10.26
N PRO A 123 -12.51 15.68 9.96
CA PRO A 123 -12.60 16.99 9.31
C PRO A 123 -11.81 18.05 10.07
N GLY A 124 -10.97 18.81 9.36
CA GLY A 124 -10.12 19.86 9.94
C GLY A 124 -8.86 19.37 10.65
N GLU A 125 -8.56 18.07 10.62
CA GLU A 125 -7.35 17.50 11.20
C GLU A 125 -6.17 17.59 10.21
N LEU A 126 -5.03 18.08 10.67
CA LEU A 126 -3.81 18.29 9.90
C LEU A 126 -2.74 17.27 10.31
N ILE A 127 -2.09 16.64 9.35
CA ILE A 127 -0.88 15.84 9.60
C ILE A 127 0.28 16.79 9.86
N THR A 128 0.92 16.67 11.02
CA THR A 128 2.05 17.49 11.44
C THR A 128 3.38 16.79 11.29
N ALA A 129 3.42 15.47 11.53
CA ALA A 129 4.63 14.66 11.44
C ALA A 129 4.32 13.19 11.13
N VAL A 130 5.38 12.45 10.78
CA VAL A 130 5.40 10.99 10.81
C VAL A 130 6.61 10.57 11.62
N THR A 131 6.35 9.86 12.70
CA THR A 131 7.41 9.30 13.56
C THR A 131 7.71 7.87 13.12
N LEU A 132 8.99 7.59 12.90
CA LEU A 132 9.51 6.24 12.65
C LEU A 132 10.02 5.64 13.97
N PRO A 133 9.86 4.33 14.19
CA PRO A 133 10.48 3.67 15.34
C PRO A 133 12.01 3.69 15.21
N LYS A 134 12.72 3.17 16.20
CA LYS A 134 14.17 2.93 16.09
C LYS A 134 14.45 2.07 14.86
N PRO A 135 15.58 2.30 14.15
CA PRO A 135 15.94 1.51 12.98
C PRO A 135 15.90 0.00 13.27
N VAL A 136 15.21 -0.74 12.41
CA VAL A 136 15.13 -2.20 12.48
C VAL A 136 16.36 -2.77 11.77
N ALA A 137 17.07 -3.67 12.43
CA ALA A 137 18.22 -4.35 11.83
C ALA A 137 17.78 -5.33 10.73
N GLY A 138 18.60 -5.47 9.68
CA GLY A 138 18.35 -6.40 8.59
C GLY A 138 18.63 -5.82 7.21
N THR A 139 18.37 -6.61 6.18
CA THR A 139 18.46 -6.18 4.79
C THR A 139 17.15 -5.50 4.39
N HIS A 140 17.23 -4.19 4.14
CA HIS A 140 16.11 -3.37 3.73
C HIS A 140 15.89 -3.44 2.23
N ILE A 141 14.74 -3.89 1.78
CA ILE A 141 14.41 -4.11 0.36
C ILE A 141 13.09 -3.42 0.04
N TYR A 142 13.05 -2.76 -1.12
CA TYR A 142 11.82 -2.32 -1.76
C TYR A 142 11.86 -2.75 -3.23
N ARG A 143 10.93 -3.60 -3.63
CA ARG A 143 10.77 -4.05 -5.02
C ARG A 143 9.43 -3.60 -5.55
N LYS A 144 9.45 -3.04 -6.75
CA LYS A 144 8.26 -2.52 -7.43
C LYS A 144 8.18 -3.10 -8.83
N VAL A 145 7.10 -3.80 -9.12
CA VAL A 145 6.78 -4.27 -10.47
C VAL A 145 5.79 -3.31 -11.10
N ARG A 146 6.09 -2.86 -12.32
CA ARG A 146 5.34 -1.87 -13.09
C ARG A 146 5.46 -2.12 -14.58
N ASP A 147 4.54 -1.58 -15.38
CA ASP A 147 4.47 -1.83 -16.82
C ASP A 147 5.57 -1.15 -17.64
N ARG A 148 6.31 -0.20 -17.05
CA ARG A 148 7.41 0.52 -17.72
C ARG A 148 8.54 0.85 -16.73
N ALA A 149 9.71 1.20 -17.27
CA ALA A 149 10.94 1.36 -16.48
C ALA A 149 10.87 2.46 -15.41
N SER A 150 10.10 3.53 -15.63
CA SER A 150 9.97 4.65 -14.70
C SER A 150 8.59 5.28 -14.77
N TYR A 151 8.28 6.13 -13.80
CA TYR A 151 7.07 6.97 -13.77
C TYR A 151 5.78 6.17 -13.99
N ALA A 152 5.63 5.10 -13.22
CA ALA A 152 4.42 4.27 -13.19
C ALA A 152 4.12 3.82 -11.76
N TYR A 153 2.83 3.64 -11.47
CA TYR A 153 2.38 3.04 -10.22
C TYR A 153 2.67 1.54 -10.20
N ALA A 154 2.75 0.97 -9.01
CA ALA A 154 3.00 -0.44 -8.87
C ALA A 154 1.79 -1.27 -9.32
N LEU A 155 2.02 -2.30 -10.11
CA LEU A 155 1.09 -3.43 -10.21
C LEU A 155 1.11 -4.20 -8.90
N VAL A 156 2.31 -4.50 -8.42
CA VAL A 156 2.60 -5.04 -7.09
C VAL A 156 3.92 -4.44 -6.62
N SER A 157 4.01 -4.10 -5.34
CA SER A 157 5.28 -3.80 -4.69
C SER A 157 5.41 -4.57 -3.37
N VAL A 158 6.65 -4.79 -2.95
CA VAL A 158 7.01 -5.44 -1.70
C VAL A 158 8.03 -4.57 -0.98
N ALA A 159 7.69 -4.15 0.25
CA ALA A 159 8.64 -3.62 1.22
C ALA A 159 8.99 -4.74 2.19
N ALA A 160 10.28 -4.99 2.41
CA ALA A 160 10.73 -6.02 3.33
C ALA A 160 11.95 -5.56 4.14
N ILE A 161 12.01 -6.00 5.39
CA ILE A 161 13.19 -5.90 6.27
C ILE A 161 13.47 -7.31 6.75
N LEU A 162 14.59 -7.91 6.32
CA LEU A 162 14.86 -9.33 6.49
C LEU A 162 16.13 -9.54 7.29
N GLY A 163 16.03 -10.30 8.37
CA GLY A 163 17.15 -10.76 9.18
C GLY A 163 17.95 -11.87 8.50
N LYS A 164 19.18 -12.08 8.95
CA LYS A 164 20.05 -13.17 8.46
C LYS A 164 19.49 -14.56 8.79
N ASP A 165 18.67 -14.65 9.81
CA ASP A 165 17.98 -15.88 10.26
C ASP A 165 16.71 -16.17 9.43
N GLY A 166 16.40 -15.33 8.46
CA GLY A 166 15.21 -15.44 7.63
C GLY A 166 13.94 -14.86 8.25
N SER A 167 14.01 -14.35 9.48
CA SER A 167 12.91 -13.59 10.10
C SER A 167 12.78 -12.19 9.45
N GLY A 168 11.71 -11.48 9.74
CA GLY A 168 11.58 -10.11 9.27
C GLY A 168 10.15 -9.63 9.13
N HIS A 169 10.01 -8.50 8.45
CA HIS A 169 8.75 -7.82 8.20
C HIS A 169 8.50 -7.68 6.71
N VAL A 170 7.25 -7.82 6.27
CA VAL A 170 6.87 -7.69 4.86
C VAL A 170 5.52 -6.99 4.71
N ALA A 171 5.46 -6.03 3.78
CA ALA A 171 4.22 -5.37 3.38
C ALA A 171 4.11 -5.29 1.85
N PHE A 172 2.89 -5.34 1.35
CA PHE A 172 2.56 -5.32 -0.07
C PHE A 172 1.85 -4.02 -0.46
N GLY A 173 2.18 -3.50 -1.64
CA GLY A 173 1.50 -2.37 -2.27
C GLY A 173 0.89 -2.75 -3.61
N GLY A 174 -0.07 -1.93 -4.08
CA GLY A 174 -0.79 -2.15 -5.33
C GLY A 174 -1.81 -3.30 -5.29
N VAL A 175 -2.09 -3.87 -4.12
CA VAL A 175 -2.96 -5.06 -3.97
C VAL A 175 -4.27 -4.78 -3.22
N ALA A 176 -4.35 -3.69 -2.46
CA ALA A 176 -5.49 -3.34 -1.61
C ALA A 176 -5.70 -1.81 -1.52
N HIS A 177 -6.78 -1.37 -0.87
CA HIS A 177 -7.06 0.05 -0.59
C HIS A 177 -6.07 0.71 0.36
N LYS A 178 -5.27 -0.08 1.06
CA LYS A 178 -4.21 0.38 1.96
C LYS A 178 -2.97 -0.49 1.78
N PRO A 179 -1.79 -0.05 2.25
CA PRO A 179 -0.62 -0.92 2.36
C PRO A 179 -1.00 -2.19 3.13
N TRP A 180 -0.75 -3.35 2.53
CA TRP A 180 -1.25 -4.63 3.03
C TRP A 180 -0.15 -5.41 3.76
N ARG A 181 -0.35 -5.72 5.02
CA ARG A 181 0.55 -6.52 5.85
C ARG A 181 -0.28 -7.39 6.78
N VAL A 182 0.10 -8.64 6.88
CA VAL A 182 -0.46 -9.64 7.81
C VAL A 182 0.69 -10.15 8.65
N GLU A 183 0.85 -9.62 9.85
CA GLU A 183 1.98 -9.86 10.74
C GLU A 183 2.13 -11.36 11.07
N ALA A 184 1.02 -12.07 11.25
CA ALA A 184 1.02 -13.52 11.52
C ALA A 184 1.61 -14.35 10.36
N ALA A 185 1.67 -13.81 9.14
CA ALA A 185 2.30 -14.48 8.00
C ALA A 185 3.83 -14.37 8.02
N GLU A 186 4.38 -13.42 8.77
CA GLU A 186 5.84 -13.18 8.84
C GLU A 186 6.60 -14.36 9.45
N ALA A 187 5.95 -15.13 10.33
CA ALA A 187 6.50 -16.37 10.87
C ALA A 187 6.81 -17.44 9.79
N ASP A 188 6.20 -17.33 8.62
CA ASP A 188 6.44 -18.24 7.50
C ASP A 188 7.53 -17.76 6.53
N LEU A 189 8.18 -16.61 6.76
CA LEU A 189 9.27 -16.11 5.91
C LEU A 189 10.41 -17.14 5.71
N PRO A 190 10.84 -17.90 6.74
CA PRO A 190 11.84 -18.95 6.54
C PRO A 190 11.38 -20.08 5.60
N ARG A 191 10.07 -20.31 5.49
CA ARG A 191 9.47 -21.33 4.61
C ARG A 191 9.34 -20.86 3.15
N GLY A 192 9.58 -19.58 2.90
CA GLY A 192 9.61 -18.99 1.56
C GLY A 192 8.34 -18.22 1.18
N ALA A 193 8.41 -17.58 0.01
CA ALA A 193 7.41 -16.62 -0.44
C ALA A 193 5.99 -17.22 -0.54
N LYS A 194 5.87 -18.46 -1.03
CA LYS A 194 4.55 -19.08 -1.18
C LYS A 194 3.83 -19.24 0.16
N ALA A 195 4.53 -19.74 1.19
CA ALA A 195 3.93 -19.92 2.51
C ALA A 195 3.43 -18.60 3.11
N VAL A 196 4.19 -17.51 2.91
CA VAL A 196 3.79 -16.16 3.33
C VAL A 196 2.57 -15.67 2.54
N THR A 197 2.62 -15.75 1.21
CA THR A 197 1.55 -15.21 0.37
C THR A 197 0.25 -15.98 0.48
N ASP A 198 0.28 -17.28 0.72
CA ASP A 198 -0.94 -18.08 1.00
C ASP A 198 -1.70 -17.53 2.22
N LYS A 199 -1.00 -17.08 3.27
CA LYS A 199 -1.62 -16.44 4.43
C LYS A 199 -1.98 -14.98 4.18
N VAL A 200 -1.09 -14.21 3.55
CA VAL A 200 -1.29 -12.77 3.28
C VAL A 200 -2.51 -12.54 2.41
N PHE A 201 -2.74 -13.41 1.45
CA PHE A 201 -3.86 -13.31 0.50
C PHE A 201 -4.99 -14.31 0.79
N ALA A 202 -5.04 -14.87 2.00
CA ALA A 202 -6.19 -15.66 2.43
C ALA A 202 -7.48 -14.80 2.35
N GLY A 203 -8.50 -15.31 1.64
CA GLY A 203 -9.73 -14.57 1.40
C GLY A 203 -9.65 -13.52 0.29
N ALA A 204 -8.60 -13.53 -0.54
CA ALA A 204 -8.53 -12.68 -1.73
C ALA A 204 -9.71 -12.91 -2.67
N LYS A 205 -10.21 -11.82 -3.25
CA LYS A 205 -11.32 -11.80 -4.22
C LYS A 205 -10.89 -11.00 -5.46
N PRO A 206 -9.94 -11.50 -6.26
CA PRO A 206 -9.54 -10.83 -7.48
C PRO A 206 -10.66 -10.91 -8.51
N THR A 207 -10.71 -9.94 -9.42
CA THR A 207 -11.39 -10.09 -10.70
C THR A 207 -10.56 -10.97 -11.62
N GLU A 208 -11.13 -11.43 -12.74
CA GLU A 208 -10.40 -12.19 -13.76
C GLU A 208 -9.15 -11.43 -14.22
N ASP A 209 -9.28 -10.13 -14.53
CA ASP A 209 -8.19 -9.25 -14.98
C ASP A 209 -7.08 -9.06 -13.95
N SER A 210 -7.40 -9.07 -12.65
CA SER A 210 -6.44 -8.77 -11.58
C SER A 210 -5.84 -10.02 -10.92
N ALA A 211 -6.34 -11.22 -11.22
CA ALA A 211 -5.94 -12.48 -10.58
C ALA A 211 -4.43 -12.78 -10.69
N TYR A 212 -3.79 -12.38 -11.78
CA TYR A 212 -2.33 -12.53 -11.99
C TYR A 212 -1.50 -11.87 -10.88
N LYS A 213 -2.03 -10.86 -10.20
CA LYS A 213 -1.31 -10.15 -9.13
C LYS A 213 -0.99 -11.04 -7.94
N LEU A 214 -1.77 -12.07 -7.67
CA LEU A 214 -1.49 -13.03 -6.60
C LEU A 214 -0.16 -13.76 -6.88
N LYS A 215 0.00 -14.29 -8.09
CA LYS A 215 1.24 -14.93 -8.51
C LYS A 215 2.39 -13.95 -8.65
N LEU A 216 2.11 -12.71 -9.10
CA LEU A 216 3.10 -11.65 -9.18
C LEU A 216 3.62 -11.25 -7.79
N ALA A 217 2.75 -11.17 -6.78
CA ALA A 217 3.12 -10.88 -5.40
C ALA A 217 4.04 -11.96 -4.83
N GLU A 218 3.73 -13.24 -5.02
CA GLU A 218 4.58 -14.37 -4.62
C GLU A 218 5.97 -14.27 -5.27
N ARG A 219 6.03 -14.07 -6.59
CA ARG A 219 7.31 -13.95 -7.32
C ARG A 219 8.11 -12.71 -6.89
N THR A 220 7.44 -11.60 -6.60
CA THR A 220 8.09 -10.37 -6.15
C THR A 220 8.69 -10.55 -4.76
N LEU A 221 7.97 -11.22 -3.85
CA LEU A 221 8.49 -11.57 -2.53
C LEU A 221 9.64 -12.57 -2.64
N ALA A 222 9.52 -13.61 -3.48
CA ALA A 222 10.61 -14.58 -3.69
C ALA A 222 11.90 -13.89 -4.16
N ALA A 223 11.78 -12.93 -5.09
CA ALA A 223 12.92 -12.15 -5.55
C ALA A 223 13.51 -11.24 -4.46
N ALA A 224 12.69 -10.72 -3.53
CA ALA A 224 13.17 -9.97 -2.37
C ALA A 224 13.91 -10.88 -1.39
N LEU A 225 13.36 -12.07 -1.08
CA LEU A 225 14.01 -13.05 -0.21
C LEU A 225 15.37 -13.50 -0.77
N ASN A 226 15.46 -13.77 -2.07
CA ASN A 226 16.72 -14.14 -2.73
C ASN A 226 17.75 -13.00 -2.66
N GLN A 227 17.31 -11.76 -2.86
CA GLN A 227 18.19 -10.58 -2.75
C GLN A 227 18.75 -10.38 -1.33
N ALA A 228 17.99 -10.76 -0.29
CA ALA A 228 18.46 -10.65 1.10
C ALA A 228 19.51 -11.70 1.46
N ARG A 229 19.55 -12.82 0.75
CA ARG A 229 20.48 -13.95 0.97
C ARG A 229 21.79 -13.80 0.19
N ALA A 230 21.79 -12.97 -0.87
CA ALA A 230 22.96 -12.66 -1.68
C ALA A 230 23.87 -11.61 -1.00
#